data_a7d35185fde5de9847263cf978686f04
#
_entry.id   a7d35185fde5de9847263cf978686f04
#
_cell.length_a   1.000
_cell.length_b   1.000
_cell.length_c   1.000
_cell.angle_alpha   90.00
_cell.angle_beta   90.00
_cell.angle_gamma   90.00
#
_symmetry.space_group_name_H-M   'P 1'
#
loop_
_entity.id
_entity.type
_entity.pdbx_description
1 polymer ?
#
loop_
_entity_poly.entity_id
_entity_poly.type
_entity_poly.pdbx_seq_one_letter_code
_entity_poly.pdbx_strand_id
1 'polypeptide(L)'
;LAQSVKPGKIIIINTDKSIWDKSGIEENIRELFYGSEVNLYIEHILKSDFDHGAARNLGVSKSDAKYFICMTQDAVCADKQTVEYLLRGMDKSIKMTYARQIPDKKADKIEKFTREFNYPAESMIKSFNERQTLGIKTYFASNVCAAYERETFDALGGFDTGEILNEDMLYAYKLIEHGYFIKYEAWAKVIHSHNYSGAEQFKRN
;
A
#
# COMPACT_ATOMS: atom_id res chain seq x y z
N LEU A 1 6.30 -4.31 13.53
CA LEU A 1 7.02 -3.84 14.74
C LEU A 1 8.55 -3.94 14.62
N ALA A 2 9.09 -4.79 13.75
CA ALA A 2 10.54 -4.99 13.58
C ALA A 2 11.22 -3.99 12.63
N GLN A 3 10.51 -2.97 12.14
CA GLN A 3 11.07 -1.97 11.24
C GLN A 3 12.04 -1.02 11.94
N SER A 4 13.06 -0.52 11.22
CA SER A 4 14.03 0.48 11.69
C SER A 4 13.35 1.81 12.03
N VAL A 5 12.36 2.19 11.25
CA VAL A 5 11.44 3.28 11.55
C VAL A 5 10.11 2.67 11.99
N LYS A 6 9.79 2.81 13.26
CA LYS A 6 8.58 2.26 13.86
C LYS A 6 7.39 3.19 13.59
N PRO A 7 6.20 2.67 13.28
CA PRO A 7 4.99 3.48 13.24
C PRO A 7 4.59 3.92 14.65
N GLY A 8 4.04 5.10 14.81
CA GLY A 8 3.42 5.51 16.08
C GLY A 8 2.06 4.86 16.30
N LYS A 9 1.37 4.51 15.20
CA LYS A 9 0.05 3.85 15.23
C LYS A 9 -0.06 2.83 14.10
N ILE A 10 -0.68 1.69 14.39
CA ILE A 10 -1.15 0.72 13.38
C ILE A 10 -2.67 0.69 13.44
N ILE A 11 -3.31 0.84 12.28
CA ILE A 11 -4.76 0.87 12.12
C ILE A 11 -5.15 -0.31 11.24
N ILE A 12 -6.03 -1.15 11.74
CA ILE A 12 -6.57 -2.31 11.03
C ILE A 12 -8.05 -2.02 10.73
N ILE A 13 -8.40 -1.93 9.45
CA ILE A 13 -9.78 -1.89 9.01
C ILE A 13 -10.16 -3.30 8.56
N ASN A 14 -11.01 -3.95 9.32
CA ASN A 14 -11.39 -5.34 9.11
C ASN A 14 -12.83 -5.44 8.59
N THR A 15 -13.05 -6.33 7.62
CA THR A 15 -14.37 -6.72 7.13
C THR A 15 -14.76 -8.07 7.67
N ASP A 16 -16.04 -8.19 8.06
CA ASP A 16 -16.65 -9.34 8.68
C ASP A 16 -16.13 -9.62 10.11
N LYS A 17 -16.69 -8.82 11.04
CA LYS A 17 -16.42 -8.98 12.48
C LYS A 17 -16.70 -10.40 12.97
N SER A 18 -17.71 -11.08 12.42
CA SER A 18 -18.07 -12.43 12.84
C SER A 18 -16.99 -13.48 12.54
N ILE A 19 -16.26 -13.33 11.43
CA ILE A 19 -15.11 -14.18 11.09
C ILE A 19 -13.95 -13.83 11.99
N TRP A 20 -13.70 -12.54 12.22
CA TRP A 20 -12.66 -12.06 13.11
C TRP A 20 -12.79 -12.60 14.52
N ASP A 21 -13.99 -12.49 15.12
CA ASP A 21 -14.27 -12.97 16.48
C ASP A 21 -14.08 -14.49 16.59
N LYS A 22 -14.53 -15.26 15.59
CA LYS A 22 -14.34 -16.71 15.55
C LYS A 22 -12.89 -17.16 15.40
N SER A 23 -12.06 -16.34 14.80
CA SER A 23 -10.64 -16.68 14.56
C SER A 23 -9.77 -16.56 15.81
N GLY A 24 -10.22 -15.80 16.83
CA GLY A 24 -9.42 -15.47 18.02
C GLY A 24 -8.16 -14.65 17.73
N ILE A 25 -8.03 -14.10 16.52
CA ILE A 25 -6.80 -13.41 16.07
C ILE A 25 -6.55 -12.12 16.85
N GLU A 26 -7.59 -11.50 17.40
CA GLU A 26 -7.47 -10.21 18.11
C GLU A 26 -6.59 -10.31 19.34
N GLU A 27 -6.74 -11.39 20.12
CA GLU A 27 -5.91 -11.61 21.31
C GLU A 27 -4.44 -11.73 20.93
N ASN A 28 -4.15 -12.53 19.90
CA ASN A 28 -2.78 -12.71 19.38
C ASN A 28 -2.19 -11.37 18.89
N ILE A 29 -2.98 -10.56 18.18
CA ILE A 29 -2.53 -9.24 17.73
C ILE A 29 -2.27 -8.33 18.92
N ARG A 30 -3.18 -8.23 19.89
CA ARG A 30 -3.00 -7.39 21.08
C ARG A 30 -1.79 -7.82 21.92
N GLU A 31 -1.52 -9.11 22.01
CA GLU A 31 -0.34 -9.65 22.70
C GLU A 31 0.97 -9.16 22.03
N LEU A 32 1.03 -9.13 20.69
CA LEU A 32 2.18 -8.59 19.94
C LEU A 32 2.46 -7.10 20.25
N PHE A 33 1.45 -6.35 20.66
CA PHE A 33 1.58 -4.94 21.00
C PHE A 33 1.76 -4.69 22.51
N TYR A 34 1.68 -5.72 23.34
CA TYR A 34 1.86 -5.58 24.78
C TYR A 34 3.26 -5.06 25.11
N GLY A 35 3.31 -3.96 25.88
CA GLY A 35 4.57 -3.29 26.18
C GLY A 35 5.22 -2.54 25.00
N SER A 36 4.56 -2.46 23.85
CA SER A 36 5.01 -1.66 22.71
C SER A 36 4.57 -0.19 22.85
N GLU A 37 5.39 0.74 22.38
CA GLU A 37 5.01 2.16 22.25
C GLU A 37 4.09 2.41 21.03
N VAL A 38 3.86 1.40 20.21
CA VAL A 38 3.02 1.50 19.01
C VAL A 38 1.55 1.34 19.38
N ASN A 39 0.73 2.32 19.07
CA ASN A 39 -0.71 2.27 19.30
C ASN A 39 -1.40 1.37 18.26
N LEU A 40 -2.21 0.45 18.73
CA LEU A 40 -3.06 -0.39 17.87
C LEU A 40 -4.50 0.11 17.90
N TYR A 41 -5.08 0.34 16.71
CA TYR A 41 -6.48 0.66 16.53
C TYR A 41 -7.12 -0.34 15.56
N ILE A 42 -8.26 -0.91 15.92
CA ILE A 42 -8.99 -1.89 15.11
C ILE A 42 -10.40 -1.36 14.90
N GLU A 43 -10.83 -1.28 13.65
CA GLU A 43 -12.18 -0.90 13.23
C GLU A 43 -12.79 -2.02 12.40
N HIS A 44 -14.05 -2.34 12.67
CA HIS A 44 -14.79 -3.32 11.89
C HIS A 44 -15.85 -2.63 11.06
N ILE A 45 -15.86 -2.92 9.76
CA ILE A 45 -16.89 -2.45 8.82
C ILE A 45 -17.68 -3.65 8.29
N LEU A 46 -18.89 -3.42 7.81
CA LEU A 46 -19.66 -4.47 7.17
C LEU A 46 -19.05 -4.84 5.81
N LYS A 47 -19.15 -6.10 5.45
CA LYS A 47 -18.66 -6.56 4.14
C LYS A 47 -19.41 -5.91 2.98
N SER A 48 -20.69 -5.58 3.16
CA SER A 48 -21.49 -4.82 2.20
C SER A 48 -20.98 -3.41 1.95
N ASP A 49 -20.30 -2.81 2.94
CA ASP A 49 -19.83 -1.43 2.92
C ASP A 49 -18.35 -1.34 2.53
N PHE A 50 -17.76 -2.50 2.24
CA PHE A 50 -16.34 -2.54 1.86
C PHE A 50 -16.15 -1.97 0.48
N ASP A 51 -15.33 -0.95 0.43
CA ASP A 51 -14.76 -0.32 -0.74
C ASP A 51 -13.28 -0.04 -0.46
N HIS A 52 -12.41 -0.29 -1.42
CA HIS A 52 -10.97 -0.15 -1.22
C HIS A 52 -10.54 1.28 -0.86
N GLY A 53 -11.07 2.29 -1.55
CA GLY A 53 -10.81 3.68 -1.29
C GLY A 53 -11.40 4.13 0.04
N ALA A 54 -12.70 3.80 0.28
CA ALA A 54 -13.39 4.18 1.50
C ALA A 54 -12.75 3.57 2.76
N ALA A 55 -12.40 2.29 2.73
CA ALA A 55 -11.76 1.62 3.86
C ALA A 55 -10.38 2.25 4.18
N ARG A 56 -9.59 2.61 3.15
CA ARG A 56 -8.31 3.30 3.36
C ARG A 56 -8.49 4.71 3.87
N ASN A 57 -9.44 5.49 3.31
CA ASN A 57 -9.78 6.82 3.81
C ASN A 57 -10.23 6.78 5.28
N LEU A 58 -11.04 5.79 5.66
CA LEU A 58 -11.42 5.57 7.04
C LEU A 58 -10.20 5.31 7.92
N GLY A 59 -9.28 4.44 7.49
CA GLY A 59 -8.04 4.20 8.21
C GLY A 59 -7.20 5.47 8.38
N VAL A 60 -7.02 6.24 7.31
CA VAL A 60 -6.30 7.51 7.34
C VAL A 60 -6.94 8.50 8.31
N SER A 61 -8.27 8.58 8.39
CA SER A 61 -8.99 9.49 9.30
C SER A 61 -8.78 9.19 10.79
N LYS A 62 -8.29 8.00 11.15
CA LYS A 62 -8.02 7.59 12.54
C LYS A 62 -6.63 8.02 13.04
N SER A 63 -5.88 8.82 12.26
CA SER A 63 -4.56 9.31 12.60
C SER A 63 -4.36 10.73 12.07
N ASP A 64 -3.51 11.49 12.72
CA ASP A 64 -3.04 12.83 12.33
C ASP A 64 -1.55 12.83 11.92
N ALA A 65 -0.97 11.66 11.73
CA ALA A 65 0.43 11.50 11.35
C ALA A 65 0.74 12.22 10.02
N LYS A 66 1.90 12.87 9.96
CA LYS A 66 2.39 13.56 8.75
C LYS A 66 2.52 12.62 7.55
N TYR A 67 2.91 11.40 7.79
CA TYR A 67 3.02 10.34 6.78
C TYR A 67 2.21 9.13 7.22
N PHE A 68 1.58 8.47 6.28
CA PHE A 68 0.94 7.18 6.53
C PHE A 68 1.30 6.18 5.44
N ILE A 69 1.18 4.90 5.77
CA ILE A 69 1.46 3.80 4.85
C ILE A 69 0.19 2.95 4.73
N CYS A 70 -0.31 2.77 3.51
CA CYS A 70 -1.26 1.74 3.19
C CYS A 70 -0.51 0.42 2.95
N MET A 71 -1.03 -0.67 3.49
CA MET A 71 -0.49 -2.00 3.29
C MET A 71 -1.61 -3.03 3.27
N THR A 72 -1.54 -4.01 2.35
CA THR A 72 -2.50 -5.12 2.33
C THR A 72 -2.11 -6.19 3.36
N GLN A 73 -3.10 -6.93 3.86
CA GLN A 73 -2.91 -7.93 4.92
C GLN A 73 -2.02 -9.12 4.51
N ASP A 74 -1.85 -9.35 3.22
CA ASP A 74 -1.07 -10.44 2.63
C ASP A 74 0.31 -10.01 2.14
N ALA A 75 0.71 -8.78 2.43
CA ALA A 75 2.05 -8.28 2.17
C ALA A 75 2.91 -8.33 3.43
N VAL A 76 4.16 -8.77 3.29
CA VAL A 76 5.13 -8.85 4.38
C VAL A 76 6.37 -8.05 4.01
N CYS A 77 6.82 -7.13 4.88
CA CYS A 77 8.09 -6.43 4.68
C CYS A 77 9.24 -7.43 4.56
N ALA A 78 10.03 -7.34 3.49
CA ALA A 78 11.12 -8.28 3.24
C ALA A 78 12.32 -8.08 4.17
N ASP A 79 12.47 -6.87 4.72
CA ASP A 79 13.54 -6.50 5.64
C ASP A 79 13.09 -5.43 6.64
N LYS A 80 14.00 -5.02 7.51
CA LYS A 80 13.73 -4.02 8.56
C LYS A 80 13.74 -2.58 8.06
N GLN A 81 14.23 -2.32 6.85
CA GLN A 81 14.37 -0.98 6.28
C GLN A 81 13.26 -0.60 5.31
N THR A 82 12.28 -1.47 5.06
CA THR A 82 11.21 -1.22 4.08
C THR A 82 10.51 0.13 4.32
N VAL A 83 10.09 0.42 5.56
CA VAL A 83 9.45 1.70 5.94
C VAL A 83 10.42 2.87 5.78
N GLU A 84 11.66 2.71 6.21
CA GLU A 84 12.70 3.74 6.09
C GLU A 84 12.93 4.14 4.63
N TYR A 85 13.05 3.17 3.71
CA TYR A 85 13.24 3.44 2.28
C TYR A 85 12.04 4.18 1.67
N LEU A 86 10.81 3.80 2.01
CA LEU A 86 9.62 4.51 1.56
C LEU A 86 9.65 5.97 2.00
N LEU A 87 9.91 6.24 3.29
CA LEU A 87 9.88 7.60 3.83
C LEU A 87 11.06 8.45 3.35
N ARG A 88 12.26 7.87 3.19
CA ARG A 88 13.43 8.56 2.63
C ARG A 88 13.20 9.04 1.20
N GLY A 89 12.32 8.37 0.45
CA GLY A 89 11.96 8.76 -0.90
C GLY A 89 11.09 10.00 -0.98
N MET A 90 10.50 10.45 0.13
CA MET A 90 9.53 11.56 0.17
C MET A 90 10.22 12.89 0.45
N ASP A 91 9.79 13.93 -0.28
CA ASP A 91 10.28 15.29 -0.13
C ASP A 91 9.19 16.34 -0.44
N LYS A 92 9.59 17.57 -0.77
CA LYS A 92 8.65 18.64 -1.13
C LYS A 92 7.88 18.35 -2.42
N SER A 93 8.44 17.60 -3.34
CA SER A 93 7.87 17.29 -4.66
C SER A 93 7.29 15.87 -4.72
N ILE A 94 7.93 14.89 -4.08
CA ILE A 94 7.49 13.49 -4.05
C ILE A 94 6.51 13.31 -2.89
N LYS A 95 5.24 13.09 -3.22
CA LYS A 95 4.13 12.99 -2.24
C LYS A 95 3.59 11.59 -2.05
N MET A 96 4.08 10.64 -2.85
CA MET A 96 3.78 9.23 -2.76
C MET A 96 5.00 8.41 -3.10
N THR A 97 5.27 7.36 -2.32
CA THR A 97 6.25 6.33 -2.66
C THR A 97 5.60 4.96 -2.54
N TYR A 98 5.95 4.01 -3.42
CA TYR A 98 5.43 2.65 -3.32
C TYR A 98 6.53 1.61 -3.47
N ALA A 99 6.33 0.50 -2.76
CA ALA A 99 7.32 -0.54 -2.60
C ALA A 99 7.42 -1.48 -3.81
N ARG A 100 8.59 -2.09 -3.96
CA ARG A 100 8.81 -3.22 -4.84
C ARG A 100 8.13 -4.47 -4.28
N GLN A 101 7.23 -5.04 -5.05
CA GLN A 101 6.67 -6.35 -4.74
C GLN A 101 7.60 -7.44 -5.28
N ILE A 102 8.05 -8.31 -4.40
CA ILE A 102 8.84 -9.49 -4.77
C ILE A 102 8.00 -10.75 -4.55
N PRO A 103 8.10 -11.75 -5.43
CA PRO A 103 7.36 -12.98 -5.29
C PRO A 103 7.87 -13.83 -4.10
N ASP A 104 6.98 -14.62 -3.52
CA ASP A 104 7.38 -15.66 -2.56
C ASP A 104 8.32 -16.67 -3.22
N LYS A 105 9.14 -17.36 -2.42
CA LYS A 105 10.07 -18.39 -2.90
C LYS A 105 9.37 -19.51 -3.68
N LYS A 106 8.11 -19.80 -3.31
CA LYS A 106 7.26 -20.85 -3.91
C LYS A 106 6.44 -20.36 -5.10
N ALA A 107 6.53 -19.07 -5.46
CA ALA A 107 5.82 -18.51 -6.59
C ALA A 107 6.18 -19.24 -7.90
N ASP A 108 5.20 -19.41 -8.77
CA ASP A 108 5.42 -20.01 -10.09
C ASP A 108 6.20 -19.08 -11.03
N LYS A 109 6.51 -19.58 -12.23
CA LYS A 109 7.30 -18.83 -13.21
C LYS A 109 6.56 -17.61 -13.77
N ILE A 110 5.23 -17.70 -13.90
CA ILE A 110 4.39 -16.64 -14.46
C ILE A 110 4.34 -15.48 -13.48
N GLU A 111 4.12 -15.78 -12.21
CA GLU A 111 4.11 -14.75 -11.16
C GLU A 111 5.48 -14.08 -11.02
N LYS A 112 6.57 -14.86 -11.00
CA LYS A 112 7.94 -14.31 -10.96
C LYS A 112 8.17 -13.33 -12.11
N PHE A 113 7.84 -13.74 -13.33
CA PHE A 113 7.97 -12.88 -14.51
C PHE A 113 7.11 -11.61 -14.39
N THR A 114 5.84 -11.74 -13.96
CA THR A 114 4.93 -10.61 -13.80
C THR A 114 5.45 -9.61 -12.75
N ARG A 115 5.99 -10.12 -11.64
CA ARG A 115 6.58 -9.25 -10.60
C ARG A 115 7.83 -8.54 -11.10
N GLU A 116 8.74 -9.23 -11.75
CA GLU A 116 9.94 -8.64 -12.33
C GLU A 116 9.63 -7.58 -13.38
N PHE A 117 8.63 -7.85 -14.24
CA PHE A 117 8.19 -6.91 -15.28
C PHE A 117 7.56 -5.63 -14.71
N ASN A 118 6.71 -5.75 -13.67
CA ASN A 118 6.01 -4.61 -13.09
C ASN A 118 6.83 -3.88 -12.01
N TYR A 119 7.78 -4.57 -11.38
CA TYR A 119 8.57 -4.07 -10.25
C TYR A 119 10.08 -4.30 -10.49
N PRO A 120 10.70 -3.56 -11.42
CA PRO A 120 12.11 -3.71 -11.76
C PRO A 120 13.03 -3.44 -10.57
N ALA A 121 14.32 -3.78 -10.72
CA ALA A 121 15.30 -3.63 -9.65
C ALA A 121 15.74 -2.17 -9.39
N GLU A 122 15.38 -1.26 -10.28
CA GLU A 122 15.76 0.15 -10.22
C GLU A 122 14.59 1.03 -9.81
N SER A 123 14.85 1.97 -8.90
CA SER A 123 13.87 2.97 -8.48
C SER A 123 13.59 3.98 -9.60
N MET A 124 12.38 4.51 -9.63
CA MET A 124 11.96 5.46 -10.65
C MET A 124 11.09 6.57 -10.05
N ILE A 125 11.41 7.82 -10.37
CA ILE A 125 10.53 8.96 -10.11
C ILE A 125 9.66 9.17 -11.34
N LYS A 126 8.38 9.41 -11.13
CA LYS A 126 7.41 9.63 -12.19
C LYS A 126 6.71 10.96 -11.98
N SER A 127 6.61 11.69 -13.06
CA SER A 127 5.96 13.00 -13.14
C SER A 127 5.16 13.10 -14.44
N PHE A 128 4.56 14.24 -14.67
CA PHE A 128 3.86 14.54 -15.92
C PHE A 128 4.75 14.34 -17.16
N ASN A 129 6.07 14.60 -17.04
CA ASN A 129 7.00 14.52 -18.17
C ASN A 129 7.21 13.08 -18.66
N GLU A 130 7.14 12.09 -17.77
CA GLU A 130 7.30 10.67 -18.14
C GLU A 130 6.11 10.11 -18.92
N ARG A 131 5.00 10.83 -19.01
CA ARG A 131 3.77 10.40 -19.71
C ARG A 131 4.01 10.03 -21.16
N GLN A 132 4.90 10.73 -21.85
CA GLN A 132 5.20 10.46 -23.26
C GLN A 132 5.94 9.13 -23.46
N THR A 133 6.74 8.70 -22.48
CA THR A 133 7.55 7.49 -22.57
C THR A 133 6.90 6.29 -21.89
N LEU A 134 6.22 6.50 -20.76
CA LEU A 134 5.63 5.44 -19.95
C LEU A 134 4.14 5.22 -20.24
N GLY A 135 3.46 6.16 -20.91
CA GLY A 135 2.01 6.08 -21.12
C GLY A 135 1.26 5.94 -19.80
N ILE A 136 0.32 5.00 -19.74
CA ILE A 136 -0.47 4.72 -18.52
C ILE A 136 0.39 4.27 -17.32
N LYS A 137 1.56 3.67 -17.56
CA LYS A 137 2.48 3.27 -16.50
C LYS A 137 3.05 4.44 -15.69
N THR A 138 2.92 5.67 -16.18
CA THR A 138 3.25 6.87 -15.41
C THR A 138 2.48 6.91 -14.10
N TYR A 139 1.21 6.53 -14.12
CA TYR A 139 0.30 6.56 -12.97
C TYR A 139 0.28 5.24 -12.17
N PHE A 140 1.00 4.22 -12.66
CA PHE A 140 1.05 2.95 -11.97
C PHE A 140 1.63 3.10 -10.57
N ALA A 141 0.87 2.69 -9.57
CA ALA A 141 1.22 2.66 -8.16
C ALA A 141 0.56 1.46 -7.50
N SER A 142 0.89 1.14 -6.25
CA SER A 142 0.25 0.00 -5.60
C SER A 142 0.16 0.16 -4.08
N ASN A 143 -1.06 0.11 -3.58
CA ASN A 143 -1.39 0.08 -2.16
C ASN A 143 -1.08 -1.25 -1.46
N VAL A 144 -0.47 -2.19 -2.15
CA VAL A 144 0.13 -3.36 -1.48
C VAL A 144 1.12 -2.90 -0.41
N CYS A 145 1.91 -1.86 -0.70
CA CYS A 145 2.66 -1.11 0.31
C CYS A 145 3.06 0.25 -0.28
N ALA A 146 2.43 1.32 0.18
CA ALA A 146 2.71 2.67 -0.31
C ALA A 146 2.61 3.70 0.81
N ALA A 147 3.55 4.65 0.83
CA ALA A 147 3.59 5.78 1.76
C ALA A 147 3.08 7.05 1.08
N TYR A 148 2.40 7.88 1.85
CA TYR A 148 1.75 9.11 1.42
C TYR A 148 2.04 10.24 2.39
N GLU A 149 2.13 11.46 1.86
CA GLU A 149 2.17 12.67 2.67
C GLU A 149 0.74 13.16 2.94
N ARG A 150 0.43 13.33 4.22
CA ARG A 150 -0.94 13.56 4.71
C ARG A 150 -1.54 14.87 4.23
N GLU A 151 -0.81 15.97 4.30
CA GLU A 151 -1.33 17.29 3.94
C GLU A 151 -1.78 17.32 2.48
N THR A 152 -0.95 16.82 1.56
CA THR A 152 -1.30 16.72 0.15
C THR A 152 -2.45 15.73 -0.08
N PHE A 153 -2.47 14.62 0.68
CA PHE A 153 -3.54 13.63 0.58
C PHE A 153 -4.90 14.24 0.91
N ASP A 154 -4.99 14.97 1.99
CA ASP A 154 -6.22 15.63 2.42
C ASP A 154 -6.62 16.77 1.44
N ALA A 155 -5.64 17.56 0.97
CA ALA A 155 -5.88 18.64 0.01
C ALA A 155 -6.45 18.15 -1.34
N LEU A 156 -6.07 16.94 -1.78
CA LEU A 156 -6.55 16.33 -3.02
C LEU A 156 -7.79 15.44 -2.82
N GLY A 157 -8.38 15.44 -1.62
CA GLY A 157 -9.64 14.74 -1.32
C GLY A 157 -9.51 13.23 -1.09
N GLY A 158 -8.28 12.73 -0.88
CA GLY A 158 -8.06 11.32 -0.59
C GLY A 158 -8.26 10.37 -1.77
N PHE A 159 -8.45 9.10 -1.47
CA PHE A 159 -8.78 8.08 -2.47
C PHE A 159 -10.22 8.23 -2.97
N ASP A 160 -10.43 8.00 -4.26
CA ASP A 160 -11.77 7.90 -4.82
C ASP A 160 -12.49 6.65 -4.28
N THR A 161 -13.80 6.76 -4.14
CA THR A 161 -14.67 5.70 -3.62
C THR A 161 -15.67 5.27 -4.69
N GLY A 162 -16.20 4.05 -4.56
CA GLY A 162 -17.11 3.48 -5.56
C GLY A 162 -16.41 2.76 -6.71
N GLU A 163 -15.08 2.81 -6.76
CA GLU A 163 -14.30 2.08 -7.74
C GLU A 163 -13.94 0.68 -7.22
N ILE A 164 -14.07 -0.32 -8.08
CA ILE A 164 -13.79 -1.72 -7.69
C ILE A 164 -12.31 -1.93 -7.38
N LEU A 165 -11.43 -1.28 -8.14
CA LEU A 165 -9.97 -1.39 -8.05
C LEU A 165 -9.31 -0.10 -8.57
N ASN A 166 -8.01 0.06 -8.33
CA ASN A 166 -7.15 1.13 -8.86
C ASN A 166 -7.28 2.50 -8.16
N GLU A 167 -7.80 2.56 -6.95
CA GLU A 167 -7.84 3.80 -6.15
C GLU A 167 -6.45 4.41 -5.95
N ASP A 168 -5.40 3.57 -5.92
CA ASP A 168 -3.99 3.98 -5.84
C ASP A 168 -3.50 4.64 -7.14
N MET A 169 -3.85 4.08 -8.29
CA MET A 169 -3.50 4.66 -9.59
C MET A 169 -4.26 5.96 -9.86
N LEU A 170 -5.53 6.03 -9.46
CA LEU A 170 -6.34 7.25 -9.56
C LEU A 170 -5.77 8.36 -8.67
N TYR A 171 -5.33 8.02 -7.47
CA TYR A 171 -4.69 8.99 -6.60
C TYR A 171 -3.31 9.41 -7.13
N ALA A 172 -2.52 8.49 -7.68
CA ALA A 172 -1.27 8.81 -8.36
C ALA A 172 -1.49 9.75 -9.57
N TYR A 173 -2.56 9.55 -10.33
CA TYR A 173 -2.99 10.47 -11.38
C TYR A 173 -3.28 11.87 -10.81
N LYS A 174 -4.08 11.99 -9.75
CA LYS A 174 -4.34 13.28 -9.09
C LYS A 174 -3.05 14.00 -8.69
N LEU A 175 -2.11 13.29 -8.06
CA LEU A 175 -0.81 13.86 -7.67
C LEU A 175 -0.06 14.43 -8.87
N ILE A 176 0.09 13.66 -9.94
CA ILE A 176 0.87 14.03 -11.12
C ILE A 176 0.23 15.21 -11.87
N GLU A 177 -1.11 15.23 -12.01
CA GLU A 177 -1.82 16.33 -12.65
C GLU A 177 -1.75 17.64 -11.84
N HIS A 178 -1.52 17.55 -10.53
CA HIS A 178 -1.28 18.72 -9.67
C HIS A 178 0.20 19.11 -9.55
N GLY A 179 1.07 18.53 -10.39
CA GLY A 179 2.49 18.87 -10.45
C GLY A 179 3.37 18.20 -9.40
N TYR A 180 2.83 17.25 -8.63
CA TYR A 180 3.61 16.44 -7.71
C TYR A 180 4.20 15.22 -8.41
N PHE A 181 5.14 14.58 -7.72
CA PHE A 181 5.82 13.38 -8.20
C PHE A 181 5.44 12.18 -7.34
N ILE A 182 5.48 11.01 -7.96
CA ILE A 182 5.42 9.74 -7.27
C ILE A 182 6.72 8.98 -7.49
N LYS A 183 7.13 8.15 -6.54
CA LYS A 183 8.35 7.36 -6.64
C LYS A 183 8.08 5.88 -6.45
N TYR A 184 8.50 5.09 -7.40
CA TYR A 184 8.74 3.66 -7.21
C TYR A 184 10.06 3.48 -6.48
N GLU A 185 10.04 2.85 -5.29
CA GLU A 185 11.22 2.64 -4.47
C GLU A 185 11.60 1.15 -4.46
N ALA A 186 12.59 0.80 -5.28
CA ALA A 186 13.02 -0.58 -5.47
C ALA A 186 13.71 -1.20 -4.25
N TRP A 187 14.24 -0.37 -3.33
CA TRP A 187 14.85 -0.83 -2.09
C TRP A 187 13.83 -1.14 -1.00
N ALA A 188 12.67 -0.47 -1.02
CA ALA A 188 11.55 -0.83 -0.17
C ALA A 188 10.86 -2.08 -0.72
N LYS A 189 11.11 -3.25 -0.12
CA LYS A 189 10.64 -4.53 -0.65
C LYS A 189 9.57 -5.13 0.25
N VAL A 190 8.52 -5.65 -0.38
CA VAL A 190 7.51 -6.47 0.27
C VAL A 190 7.33 -7.80 -0.47
N ILE A 191 7.18 -8.87 0.27
CA ILE A 191 6.80 -10.18 -0.26
C ILE A 191 5.28 -10.16 -0.38
N HIS A 192 4.78 -10.30 -1.61
CA HIS A 192 3.35 -10.36 -1.90
C HIS A 192 3.15 -11.30 -3.09
N SER A 193 2.46 -12.41 -2.86
CA SER A 193 2.37 -13.48 -3.83
C SER A 193 0.98 -14.10 -3.86
N HIS A 194 0.47 -14.26 -5.06
CA HIS A 194 -0.78 -14.96 -5.33
C HIS A 194 -0.52 -15.98 -6.44
N ASN A 195 -0.57 -17.25 -6.13
CA ASN A 195 -0.47 -18.31 -7.13
C ASN A 195 -1.79 -18.43 -7.92
N TYR A 196 -2.10 -17.44 -8.76
CA TYR A 196 -3.24 -17.50 -9.65
C TYR A 196 -2.94 -18.40 -10.85
N SER A 197 -3.84 -19.29 -11.19
CA SER A 197 -3.82 -19.97 -12.48
C SER A 197 -3.93 -18.97 -13.64
N GLY A 198 -3.42 -19.29 -14.81
CA GLY A 198 -3.54 -18.41 -15.99
C GLY A 198 -4.99 -18.01 -16.31
N ALA A 199 -5.97 -18.88 -16.03
CA ALA A 199 -7.39 -18.57 -16.19
C ALA A 199 -7.90 -17.56 -15.17
N GLU A 200 -7.43 -17.61 -13.94
CA GLU A 200 -7.76 -16.62 -12.89
C GLU A 200 -7.12 -15.28 -13.19
N GLN A 201 -5.88 -15.25 -13.64
CA GLN A 201 -5.23 -14.02 -14.10
C GLN A 201 -5.97 -13.36 -15.27
N PHE A 202 -6.40 -14.15 -16.25
CA PHE A 202 -7.15 -13.63 -17.40
C PHE A 202 -8.50 -13.02 -17.00
N LYS A 203 -9.17 -13.57 -15.99
CA LYS A 203 -10.45 -13.03 -15.49
C LYS A 203 -10.30 -11.74 -14.70
N ARG A 204 -9.11 -11.42 -14.19
CA ARG A 204 -8.81 -10.23 -13.38
C ARG A 204 -8.37 -9.02 -14.22
N ASN A 205 -7.91 -9.25 -15.45
CA ASN A 205 -7.51 -8.23 -16.42
C ASN A 205 -8.65 -7.97 -17.42
#